data_561b652d6f0693d3921b06cddf80731b
#
_entry.id   561b652d6f0693d3921b06cddf80731b
#
_cell.length_a   1.000
_cell.length_b   1.000
_cell.length_c   1.000
_cell.angle_alpha   90.00
_cell.angle_beta   90.00
_cell.angle_gamma   90.00
#
_symmetry.space_group_name_H-M   'P 1'
#
loop_
_entity.id
_entity.type
_entity.pdbx_description
1 polymer ?
#
loop_
_entity_poly.entity_id
_entity_poly.type
_entity_poly.pdbx_seq_one_letter_code
_entity_poly.pdbx_strand_id
1 'polypeptide(L)'
;MTALNKEKNGKKILIALGNFESTPQNKFDRIKGICRETYKDSIFFTALSFEDFINTCQSLTGLTKDLIDIISEFREYLDESNLLDTWVRKLDVINCASYYEEILQGQIYMCPAMDGAYSHERCKYFGMYKDKKVSIIAEILAVVDLDSPTVSKIKWKNDDKNDKEHKDYAVKMHFKWRANDYPTRVFILRCLHNPAFNKTSKGGMIGSKRYFDISNLNTKTAEELAKKLQDKAWPMDSALVK
;
A
#
# COMPACT_ATOMS: atom_id res chain seq x y z
N MET A 1 28.32 -16.41 -6.45
CA MET A 1 27.99 -17.35 -7.54
C MET A 1 28.66 -18.73 -7.46
N THR A 2 29.62 -18.94 -6.59
CA THR A 2 30.34 -20.21 -6.40
C THR A 2 29.47 -21.38 -5.91
N ALA A 3 28.38 -21.12 -5.22
CA ALA A 3 27.49 -22.18 -4.69
C ALA A 3 26.65 -22.88 -5.78
N LEU A 4 26.32 -22.18 -6.87
CA LEU A 4 25.49 -22.71 -7.97
C LEU A 4 26.22 -23.70 -8.88
N ASN A 5 27.55 -23.75 -8.84
CA ASN A 5 28.35 -24.59 -9.72
C ASN A 5 28.60 -26.02 -9.20
N LYS A 6 28.19 -26.33 -7.96
CA LYS A 6 28.49 -27.65 -7.34
C LYS A 6 27.56 -28.79 -7.79
N GLU A 7 26.36 -28.48 -8.29
CA GLU A 7 25.44 -29.49 -8.78
C GLU A 7 25.41 -29.50 -10.31
N LYS A 8 25.80 -30.60 -10.90
CA LYS A 8 26.02 -30.70 -12.35
C LYS A 8 24.76 -30.98 -13.19
N ASN A 9 23.64 -31.41 -12.62
CA ASN A 9 22.45 -31.76 -13.39
C ASN A 9 21.17 -31.24 -12.69
N GLY A 10 20.40 -30.40 -13.39
CA GLY A 10 19.08 -29.95 -12.98
C GLY A 10 18.80 -28.47 -13.28
N LYS A 11 17.55 -28.11 -13.47
CA LYS A 11 17.10 -26.70 -13.51
C LYS A 11 17.24 -26.10 -12.14
N LYS A 12 17.89 -24.94 -12.03
CA LYS A 12 18.10 -24.22 -10.78
C LYS A 12 17.26 -22.96 -10.76
N ILE A 13 16.75 -22.60 -9.60
CA ILE A 13 16.04 -21.36 -9.39
C ILE A 13 16.88 -20.50 -8.45
N LEU A 14 17.19 -19.29 -8.89
CA LEU A 14 17.82 -18.27 -8.06
C LEU A 14 16.73 -17.24 -7.68
N ILE A 15 16.40 -17.16 -6.40
CA ILE A 15 15.40 -16.25 -5.88
C ILE A 15 16.09 -15.12 -5.13
N ALA A 16 15.84 -13.87 -5.52
CA ALA A 16 16.17 -12.70 -4.72
C ALA A 16 14.96 -12.33 -3.86
N LEU A 17 15.10 -12.45 -2.55
CA LEU A 17 14.08 -12.02 -1.59
C LEU A 17 14.44 -10.64 -1.05
N GLY A 18 13.45 -9.78 -0.87
CA GLY A 18 13.63 -8.46 -0.29
C GLY A 18 12.34 -7.78 0.11
N ASN A 19 12.48 -6.69 0.86
CA ASN A 19 11.36 -5.83 1.18
C ASN A 19 11.09 -4.90 -0.02
N PHE A 20 10.29 -5.38 -0.96
CA PHE A 20 9.86 -4.63 -2.14
C PHE A 20 8.37 -4.35 -2.01
N GLU A 21 7.95 -3.10 -2.18
CA GLU A 21 6.51 -2.74 -2.26
C GLU A 21 5.81 -3.41 -3.47
N SER A 22 6.58 -3.72 -4.50
CA SER A 22 6.22 -4.54 -5.64
C SER A 22 7.49 -5.15 -6.23
N THR A 23 7.40 -6.31 -6.88
CA THR A 23 8.56 -6.93 -7.51
C THR A 23 9.18 -5.97 -8.52
N PRO A 24 10.41 -5.49 -8.31
CA PRO A 24 11.03 -4.48 -9.19
C PRO A 24 11.39 -5.11 -10.53
N GLN A 25 10.59 -4.82 -11.56
CA GLN A 25 10.75 -5.45 -12.88
C GLN A 25 12.12 -5.15 -13.52
N ASN A 26 12.67 -3.94 -13.32
CA ASN A 26 13.89 -3.50 -14.02
C ASN A 26 15.15 -3.55 -13.16
N LYS A 27 15.02 -3.63 -11.82
CA LYS A 27 16.16 -3.59 -10.90
C LYS A 27 17.14 -4.76 -11.09
N PHE A 28 16.67 -5.90 -11.58
CA PHE A 28 17.43 -7.13 -11.73
C PHE A 28 17.68 -7.54 -13.18
N ASP A 29 17.40 -6.68 -14.16
CA ASP A 29 17.55 -7.01 -15.60
C ASP A 29 18.98 -7.44 -15.95
N ARG A 30 19.99 -6.82 -15.31
CA ARG A 30 21.37 -7.26 -15.47
C ARG A 30 21.60 -8.70 -14.99
N ILE A 31 21.03 -9.08 -13.84
CA ILE A 31 21.17 -10.45 -13.31
C ILE A 31 20.41 -11.44 -14.18
N LYS A 32 19.19 -11.08 -14.64
CA LYS A 32 18.41 -11.88 -15.59
C LYS A 32 19.19 -12.11 -16.89
N GLY A 33 19.82 -11.05 -17.42
CA GLY A 33 20.69 -11.13 -18.61
C GLY A 33 21.84 -12.12 -18.41
N ILE A 34 22.58 -12.01 -17.31
CA ILE A 34 23.69 -12.93 -16.97
C ILE A 34 23.18 -14.37 -16.85
N CYS A 35 22.04 -14.59 -16.19
CA CYS A 35 21.46 -15.95 -16.07
C CYS A 35 21.14 -16.55 -17.44
N ARG A 36 20.54 -15.76 -18.32
CA ARG A 36 20.19 -16.19 -19.69
C ARG A 36 21.42 -16.44 -20.56
N GLU A 37 22.36 -15.51 -20.58
CA GLU A 37 23.52 -15.56 -21.50
C GLU A 37 24.56 -16.57 -21.04
N THR A 38 24.89 -16.59 -19.74
CA THR A 38 25.97 -17.43 -19.20
C THR A 38 25.51 -18.86 -18.91
N TYR A 39 24.28 -19.03 -18.44
CA TYR A 39 23.78 -20.33 -17.95
C TYR A 39 22.74 -20.98 -18.88
N LYS A 40 22.45 -20.38 -20.05
CA LYS A 40 21.61 -20.96 -21.12
C LYS A 40 20.34 -21.61 -20.59
N ASP A 41 19.55 -20.87 -19.81
CA ASP A 41 18.30 -21.31 -19.19
C ASP A 41 18.40 -22.50 -18.19
N SER A 42 19.62 -22.89 -17.81
CA SER A 42 19.80 -23.84 -16.69
C SER A 42 19.55 -23.19 -15.31
N ILE A 43 19.58 -21.86 -15.25
CA ILE A 43 19.25 -21.07 -14.06
C ILE A 43 18.10 -20.12 -14.38
N PHE A 44 16.98 -20.30 -13.69
CA PHE A 44 15.87 -19.37 -13.72
C PHE A 44 16.04 -18.37 -12.57
N PHE A 45 16.02 -17.08 -12.89
CA PHE A 45 16.08 -16.02 -11.89
C PHE A 45 14.70 -15.40 -11.67
N THR A 46 14.30 -15.24 -10.41
CA THR A 46 13.13 -14.46 -10.03
C THR A 46 13.44 -13.59 -8.81
N ALA A 47 12.71 -12.49 -8.65
CA ALA A 47 12.71 -11.67 -7.44
C ALA A 47 11.31 -11.70 -6.85
N LEU A 48 11.22 -11.88 -5.54
CA LEU A 48 9.96 -11.91 -4.78
C LEU A 48 10.10 -10.98 -3.58
N SER A 49 9.02 -10.28 -3.23
CA SER A 49 8.93 -9.65 -1.92
C SER A 49 8.83 -10.73 -0.83
N PHE A 50 9.16 -10.38 0.40
CA PHE A 50 8.92 -11.29 1.53
C PHE A 50 7.44 -11.62 1.66
N GLU A 51 6.55 -10.64 1.43
CA GLU A 51 5.09 -10.84 1.46
C GLU A 51 4.64 -11.85 0.39
N ASP A 52 5.06 -11.68 -0.88
CA ASP A 52 4.72 -12.61 -1.96
C ASP A 52 5.23 -14.02 -1.68
N PHE A 53 6.44 -14.13 -1.13
CA PHE A 53 7.03 -15.42 -0.77
C PHE A 53 6.19 -16.13 0.31
N ILE A 54 5.88 -15.44 1.41
CA ILE A 54 5.08 -15.99 2.51
C ILE A 54 3.67 -16.36 2.02
N ASN A 55 3.00 -15.48 1.28
CA ASN A 55 1.67 -15.75 0.75
C ASN A 55 1.68 -16.97 -0.19
N THR A 56 2.72 -17.11 -1.01
CA THR A 56 2.89 -18.29 -1.85
C THR A 56 3.06 -19.55 -1.00
N CYS A 57 3.92 -19.53 0.01
CA CYS A 57 4.09 -20.65 0.92
C CYS A 57 2.77 -21.04 1.63
N GLN A 58 2.02 -20.07 2.11
CA GLN A 58 0.73 -20.30 2.77
C GLN A 58 -0.37 -20.81 1.84
N SER A 59 -0.28 -20.56 0.55
CA SER A 59 -1.23 -21.03 -0.46
C SER A 59 -1.01 -22.50 -0.87
N LEU A 60 0.12 -23.10 -0.50
CA LEU A 60 0.42 -24.49 -0.82
C LEU A 60 -0.49 -25.45 -0.06
N THR A 61 -0.96 -26.48 -0.74
CA THR A 61 -1.77 -27.56 -0.15
C THR A 61 -0.90 -28.77 0.20
N GLY A 62 -1.30 -29.54 1.19
CA GLY A 62 -0.60 -30.78 1.57
C GLY A 62 0.67 -30.57 2.43
N LEU A 63 0.85 -29.37 2.99
CA LEU A 63 1.95 -29.11 3.92
C LEU A 63 1.77 -29.91 5.22
N THR A 64 2.89 -30.38 5.79
CA THR A 64 2.90 -30.95 7.13
C THR A 64 2.66 -29.86 8.18
N LYS A 65 2.20 -30.24 9.36
CA LYS A 65 1.98 -29.31 10.46
C LYS A 65 3.27 -28.54 10.81
N ASP A 66 4.39 -29.24 10.91
CA ASP A 66 5.69 -28.62 11.25
C ASP A 66 6.08 -27.55 10.23
N LEU A 67 5.81 -27.78 8.93
CA LEU A 67 6.11 -26.80 7.89
C LEU A 67 5.18 -25.59 7.96
N ILE A 68 3.90 -25.79 8.31
CA ILE A 68 2.96 -24.70 8.54
C ILE A 68 3.42 -23.84 9.72
N ASP A 69 3.85 -24.50 10.82
CA ASP A 69 4.34 -23.80 12.02
C ASP A 69 5.60 -22.99 11.71
N ILE A 70 6.57 -23.55 10.97
CA ILE A 70 7.78 -22.84 10.51
C ILE A 70 7.44 -21.62 9.64
N ILE A 71 6.49 -21.76 8.70
CA ILE A 71 6.06 -20.64 7.84
C ILE A 71 5.41 -19.53 8.69
N SER A 72 4.63 -19.91 9.71
CA SER A 72 3.97 -18.96 10.60
C SER A 72 4.99 -18.22 11.48
N GLU A 73 5.93 -18.92 12.08
CA GLU A 73 7.04 -18.33 12.86
C GLU A 73 7.90 -17.40 12.00
N PHE A 74 8.18 -17.79 10.76
CA PHE A 74 8.93 -16.95 9.84
C PHE A 74 8.15 -15.69 9.47
N ARG A 75 6.82 -15.78 9.28
CA ARG A 75 5.97 -14.60 9.07
C ARG A 75 6.01 -13.65 10.25
N GLU A 76 5.88 -14.17 11.48
CA GLU A 76 5.97 -13.36 12.71
C GLU A 76 7.33 -12.65 12.80
N TYR A 77 8.43 -13.37 12.57
CA TYR A 77 9.76 -12.78 12.52
C TYR A 77 9.90 -11.65 11.49
N LEU A 78 9.38 -11.85 10.28
CA LEU A 78 9.41 -10.82 9.23
C LEU A 78 8.58 -9.59 9.62
N ASP A 79 7.43 -9.79 10.27
CA ASP A 79 6.56 -8.72 10.72
C ASP A 79 7.22 -7.91 11.85
N GLU A 80 7.75 -8.57 12.87
CA GLU A 80 8.51 -7.95 13.96
C GLU A 80 9.73 -7.18 13.46
N SER A 81 10.39 -7.70 12.42
CA SER A 81 11.55 -7.08 11.76
C SER A 81 11.16 -5.96 10.77
N ASN A 82 9.87 -5.64 10.61
CA ASN A 82 9.34 -4.69 9.62
C ASN A 82 9.75 -5.01 8.18
N LEU A 83 9.86 -6.28 7.84
CA LEU A 83 10.23 -6.78 6.51
C LEU A 83 9.02 -7.17 5.65
N LEU A 84 7.80 -7.19 6.21
CA LEU A 84 6.56 -7.38 5.47
C LEU A 84 5.98 -6.04 5.01
N ASP A 85 5.12 -6.11 3.99
CA ASP A 85 4.36 -4.96 3.50
C ASP A 85 3.32 -4.52 4.54
N THR A 86 3.66 -3.49 5.30
CA THR A 86 2.76 -2.96 6.33
C THR A 86 1.63 -2.10 5.79
N TRP A 87 1.68 -1.73 4.50
CA TRP A 87 0.69 -0.82 3.91
C TRP A 87 -0.74 -1.38 3.91
N VAL A 88 -0.91 -2.70 3.84
CA VAL A 88 -2.24 -3.38 3.84
C VAL A 88 -2.99 -3.18 5.15
N ARG A 89 -2.30 -2.87 6.23
CA ARG A 89 -2.84 -2.63 7.57
C ARG A 89 -2.71 -1.18 8.02
N LYS A 90 -2.40 -0.26 7.10
CA LYS A 90 -2.30 1.17 7.40
C LYS A 90 -3.53 1.94 6.95
N LEU A 91 -3.99 2.81 7.84
CA LEU A 91 -4.99 3.83 7.59
C LEU A 91 -4.32 5.21 7.63
N ASP A 92 -4.34 5.95 6.52
CA ASP A 92 -3.88 7.34 6.43
C ASP A 92 -5.07 8.28 6.71
N VAL A 93 -5.10 8.86 7.90
CA VAL A 93 -6.12 9.85 8.30
C VAL A 93 -5.61 11.24 7.94
N ILE A 94 -6.30 11.92 7.04
CA ILE A 94 -5.89 13.21 6.47
C ILE A 94 -6.88 14.30 6.87
N ASN A 95 -6.35 15.47 7.22
CA ASN A 95 -7.17 16.65 7.51
C ASN A 95 -7.72 17.24 6.20
N CYS A 96 -9.00 17.03 5.95
CA CYS A 96 -9.69 17.37 4.72
C CYS A 96 -10.73 18.48 4.90
N ALA A 97 -10.52 19.42 5.82
CA ALA A 97 -11.51 20.45 6.16
C ALA A 97 -12.07 21.23 4.94
N SER A 98 -11.25 21.40 3.89
CA SER A 98 -11.60 22.21 2.71
C SER A 98 -11.99 21.39 1.46
N TYR A 99 -11.90 20.05 1.48
CA TYR A 99 -11.97 19.22 0.26
C TYR A 99 -13.07 18.15 0.32
N TYR A 100 -14.13 18.43 1.05
CA TYR A 100 -15.20 17.48 1.34
C TYR A 100 -15.93 17.01 0.08
N GLU A 101 -16.28 17.94 -0.82
CA GLU A 101 -17.05 17.67 -2.04
C GLU A 101 -16.28 16.79 -3.04
N GLU A 102 -14.99 16.99 -3.19
CA GLU A 102 -14.15 16.18 -4.06
C GLU A 102 -14.15 14.71 -3.64
N ILE A 103 -14.14 14.47 -2.33
CA ILE A 103 -14.16 13.12 -1.77
C ILE A 103 -15.53 12.48 -1.97
N LEU A 104 -16.61 13.18 -1.62
CA LEU A 104 -17.96 12.62 -1.69
C LEU A 104 -18.45 12.39 -3.12
N GLN A 105 -18.22 13.33 -4.02
CA GLN A 105 -18.77 13.29 -5.38
C GLN A 105 -17.77 12.72 -6.38
N GLY A 106 -16.48 12.94 -6.16
CA GLY A 106 -15.41 12.49 -7.05
C GLY A 106 -14.72 11.20 -6.61
N GLN A 107 -14.96 10.73 -5.40
CA GLN A 107 -14.18 9.63 -4.80
C GLN A 107 -12.67 9.81 -4.98
N ILE A 108 -12.21 11.04 -4.80
CA ILE A 108 -10.81 11.43 -4.89
C ILE A 108 -10.44 12.36 -3.73
N TYR A 109 -9.17 12.33 -3.35
CA TYR A 109 -8.56 13.36 -2.52
C TYR A 109 -7.36 13.90 -3.27
N MET A 110 -7.16 15.22 -3.24
CA MET A 110 -6.05 15.88 -3.92
C MET A 110 -5.25 16.75 -2.94
N CYS A 111 -3.93 16.69 -3.09
CA CYS A 111 -2.99 17.56 -2.38
C CYS A 111 -1.80 17.87 -3.28
N PRO A 112 -0.95 18.87 -2.94
CA PRO A 112 0.27 19.14 -3.70
C PRO A 112 1.17 17.89 -3.80
N ALA A 113 1.69 17.59 -4.99
CA ALA A 113 2.63 16.49 -5.22
C ALA A 113 4.06 16.91 -4.81
N MET A 114 4.24 17.20 -3.52
CA MET A 114 5.50 17.69 -2.92
C MET A 114 5.93 16.77 -1.77
N ASP A 115 7.15 16.94 -1.32
CA ASP A 115 7.69 16.29 -0.14
C ASP A 115 7.28 17.00 1.17
N GLY A 116 7.76 16.51 2.30
CA GLY A 116 7.46 17.06 3.63
C GLY A 116 6.04 16.76 4.08
N ALA A 117 5.26 17.79 4.37
CA ALA A 117 3.87 17.64 4.87
C ALA A 117 2.95 16.88 3.90
N TYR A 118 3.26 16.92 2.60
CA TYR A 118 2.51 16.25 1.52
C TYR A 118 3.13 14.91 1.08
N SER A 119 4.21 14.48 1.72
CA SER A 119 4.75 13.15 1.53
C SER A 119 3.82 12.12 2.19
N HIS A 120 3.27 11.19 1.43
CA HIS A 120 2.41 10.12 1.92
C HIS A 120 3.08 8.76 1.76
N GLU A 121 2.97 7.94 2.82
CA GLU A 121 3.33 6.53 2.76
C GLU A 121 2.23 5.74 2.02
N ARG A 122 2.59 4.59 1.47
CA ARG A 122 1.60 3.68 0.92
C ARG A 122 0.71 3.15 2.03
N CYS A 123 -0.60 3.28 1.85
CA CYS A 123 -1.63 2.80 2.77
C CYS A 123 -2.76 2.14 1.98
N LYS A 124 -3.43 1.16 2.59
CA LYS A 124 -4.63 0.55 2.01
C LYS A 124 -5.84 1.43 2.18
N TYR A 125 -5.95 2.11 3.32
CA TYR A 125 -7.13 2.86 3.69
C TYR A 125 -6.84 4.34 3.82
N PHE A 126 -7.81 5.13 3.41
CA PHE A 126 -7.89 6.57 3.55
C PHE A 126 -8.93 6.91 4.61
N GLY A 127 -8.64 7.89 5.46
CA GLY A 127 -9.56 8.45 6.45
C GLY A 127 -9.71 9.96 6.30
N MET A 128 -10.92 10.43 6.05
CA MET A 128 -11.20 11.86 5.99
C MET A 128 -11.47 12.41 7.39
N TYR A 129 -10.55 13.21 7.90
CA TYR A 129 -10.71 13.91 9.17
C TYR A 129 -11.23 15.33 8.97
N LYS A 130 -12.32 15.65 9.67
CA LYS A 130 -12.91 16.97 9.74
C LYS A 130 -13.65 17.13 11.09
N ASP A 131 -13.59 18.29 11.71
CA ASP A 131 -14.34 18.63 12.93
C ASP A 131 -14.20 17.60 14.06
N LYS A 132 -12.95 17.19 14.35
CA LYS A 132 -12.61 16.17 15.34
C LYS A 132 -13.20 14.79 15.08
N LYS A 133 -13.47 14.46 13.85
CA LYS A 133 -14.06 13.20 13.45
C LYS A 133 -13.44 12.68 12.15
N VAL A 134 -13.18 11.39 12.09
CA VAL A 134 -13.01 10.69 10.82
C VAL A 134 -14.41 10.33 10.35
N SER A 135 -14.91 11.06 9.37
CA SER A 135 -16.29 10.94 8.88
C SER A 135 -16.40 10.02 7.68
N ILE A 136 -15.29 9.74 6.98
CA ILE A 136 -15.23 8.81 5.85
C ILE A 136 -14.00 7.94 5.99
N ILE A 137 -14.18 6.65 5.72
CA ILE A 137 -13.11 5.69 5.42
C ILE A 137 -13.35 5.15 4.03
N ALA A 138 -12.27 4.99 3.26
CA ALA A 138 -12.29 4.45 1.91
C ALA A 138 -11.08 3.55 1.66
N GLU A 139 -11.15 2.69 0.65
CA GLU A 139 -9.97 2.02 0.11
C GLU A 139 -9.27 2.95 -0.87
N ILE A 140 -7.94 3.00 -0.82
CA ILE A 140 -7.11 3.66 -1.83
C ILE A 140 -6.86 2.65 -2.95
N LEU A 141 -7.30 2.97 -4.16
CA LEU A 141 -7.03 2.15 -5.35
C LEU A 141 -5.67 2.46 -5.94
N ALA A 142 -5.39 3.74 -6.12
CA ALA A 142 -4.12 4.23 -6.64
C ALA A 142 -3.83 5.65 -6.18
N VAL A 143 -2.57 6.03 -6.24
CA VAL A 143 -2.11 7.41 -6.06
C VAL A 143 -1.33 7.81 -7.29
N VAL A 144 -1.75 8.91 -7.92
CA VAL A 144 -1.20 9.44 -9.17
C VAL A 144 -0.68 10.84 -8.93
N ASP A 145 0.56 11.08 -9.29
CA ASP A 145 1.14 12.42 -9.32
C ASP A 145 0.96 13.01 -10.74
N LEU A 146 0.40 14.20 -10.80
CA LEU A 146 0.18 14.98 -12.02
C LEU A 146 1.14 16.17 -12.00
N ASP A 147 2.21 16.10 -12.79
CA ASP A 147 3.21 17.17 -12.89
C ASP A 147 2.74 18.29 -13.82
N SER A 148 1.89 17.96 -14.80
CA SER A 148 1.28 18.88 -15.77
C SER A 148 0.03 18.25 -16.37
N PRO A 149 -0.75 18.94 -17.22
CA PRO A 149 -1.91 18.36 -17.92
C PRO A 149 -1.61 17.11 -18.74
N THR A 150 -0.37 16.93 -19.17
CA THR A 150 0.06 15.82 -20.05
C THR A 150 1.02 14.85 -19.39
N VAL A 151 1.53 15.16 -18.20
CA VAL A 151 2.53 14.33 -17.50
C VAL A 151 1.93 13.79 -16.21
N SER A 152 1.73 12.47 -16.18
CA SER A 152 1.19 11.75 -15.04
C SER A 152 2.01 10.50 -14.71
N LYS A 153 2.20 10.24 -13.41
CA LYS A 153 2.97 9.09 -12.90
C LYS A 153 2.20 8.39 -11.80
N ILE A 154 2.11 7.07 -11.86
CA ILE A 154 1.65 6.27 -10.74
C ILE A 154 2.71 6.32 -9.63
N LYS A 155 2.32 6.80 -8.45
CA LYS A 155 3.15 6.73 -7.26
C LYS A 155 3.10 5.34 -6.63
N TRP A 156 1.89 4.82 -6.44
CA TRP A 156 1.59 3.40 -6.12
C TRP A 156 0.16 3.06 -6.51
N LYS A 157 -0.14 1.75 -6.57
CA LYS A 157 -1.50 1.23 -6.73
C LYS A 157 -1.72 0.04 -5.82
N ASN A 158 -2.96 -0.18 -5.42
CA ASN A 158 -3.39 -1.24 -4.51
C ASN A 158 -4.38 -2.22 -5.18
N ASP A 159 -4.65 -2.08 -6.46
CA ASP A 159 -5.44 -2.99 -7.27
C ASP A 159 -4.68 -3.42 -8.54
N ASP A 160 -5.25 -4.39 -9.27
CA ASP A 160 -4.66 -4.96 -10.48
C ASP A 160 -5.03 -4.22 -11.76
N LYS A 161 -5.74 -3.09 -11.66
CA LYS A 161 -6.14 -2.32 -12.85
C LYS A 161 -4.93 -1.76 -13.59
N ASN A 162 -5.15 -1.48 -14.89
CA ASN A 162 -4.14 -0.91 -15.75
C ASN A 162 -3.78 0.52 -15.28
N ASP A 163 -2.50 0.85 -15.27
CA ASP A 163 -1.97 2.17 -14.93
C ASP A 163 -2.62 3.29 -15.75
N LYS A 164 -2.95 3.03 -17.01
CA LYS A 164 -3.62 4.00 -17.88
C LYS A 164 -5.00 4.38 -17.35
N GLU A 165 -5.80 3.41 -16.89
CA GLU A 165 -7.14 3.69 -16.34
C GLU A 165 -7.07 4.64 -15.15
N HIS A 166 -6.12 4.40 -14.24
CA HIS A 166 -5.92 5.27 -13.07
C HIS A 166 -5.44 6.67 -13.47
N LYS A 167 -4.52 6.77 -14.41
CA LYS A 167 -4.01 8.06 -14.90
C LYS A 167 -5.10 8.87 -15.59
N ASP A 168 -5.86 8.24 -16.48
CA ASP A 168 -6.96 8.89 -17.22
C ASP A 168 -8.04 9.37 -16.24
N TYR A 169 -8.37 8.56 -15.22
CA TYR A 169 -9.31 8.95 -14.18
C TYR A 169 -8.80 10.12 -13.34
N ALA A 170 -7.56 10.07 -12.90
CA ALA A 170 -6.94 11.15 -12.11
C ALA A 170 -6.92 12.48 -12.88
N VAL A 171 -6.51 12.47 -14.14
CA VAL A 171 -6.49 13.65 -15.01
C VAL A 171 -7.90 14.22 -15.19
N LYS A 172 -8.90 13.37 -15.50
CA LYS A 172 -10.30 13.77 -15.65
C LYS A 172 -10.84 14.45 -14.39
N MET A 173 -10.58 13.85 -13.21
CA MET A 173 -11.08 14.39 -11.95
C MET A 173 -10.34 15.66 -11.52
N HIS A 174 -9.03 15.72 -11.73
CA HIS A 174 -8.26 16.92 -11.49
C HIS A 174 -8.78 18.08 -12.34
N PHE A 175 -9.00 17.87 -13.64
CA PHE A 175 -9.55 18.90 -14.53
C PHE A 175 -10.93 19.38 -14.05
N LYS A 176 -11.78 18.48 -13.56
CA LYS A 176 -13.12 18.84 -13.04
C LYS A 176 -13.06 19.75 -11.82
N TRP A 177 -12.10 19.51 -10.91
CA TRP A 177 -12.11 20.12 -9.58
C TRP A 177 -11.01 21.19 -9.38
N ARG A 178 -9.87 21.06 -10.07
CA ARG A 178 -8.67 21.89 -9.84
C ARG A 178 -7.84 22.10 -11.09
N ALA A 179 -8.45 22.42 -12.22
CA ALA A 179 -7.90 22.38 -13.57
C ALA A 179 -6.47 22.98 -13.79
N ASN A 180 -6.00 23.88 -12.92
CA ASN A 180 -4.71 24.56 -13.08
C ASN A 180 -3.75 24.39 -11.88
N ASP A 181 -4.07 23.49 -10.97
CA ASP A 181 -3.30 23.31 -9.73
C ASP A 181 -2.27 22.18 -9.90
N TYR A 182 -1.06 22.52 -10.35
CA TYR A 182 0.05 21.59 -10.59
C TYR A 182 1.30 22.01 -9.81
N PRO A 183 2.13 21.06 -9.35
CA PRO A 183 1.94 19.62 -9.38
C PRO A 183 0.93 19.15 -8.32
N THR A 184 0.03 18.21 -8.69
CA THR A 184 -1.00 17.68 -7.80
C THR A 184 -0.93 16.18 -7.66
N ARG A 185 -1.06 15.66 -6.44
CA ARG A 185 -1.22 14.25 -6.10
C ARG A 185 -2.69 13.92 -5.94
N VAL A 186 -3.15 12.91 -6.67
CA VAL A 186 -4.54 12.44 -6.69
C VAL A 186 -4.60 11.05 -6.08
N PHE A 187 -5.33 10.92 -4.98
CA PHE A 187 -5.72 9.63 -4.40
C PHE A 187 -7.05 9.22 -5.02
N ILE A 188 -7.08 8.06 -5.63
CA ILE A 188 -8.31 7.45 -6.19
C ILE A 188 -8.88 6.54 -5.12
N LEU A 189 -10.13 6.81 -4.71
CA LEU A 189 -10.78 6.16 -3.59
C LEU A 189 -11.92 5.25 -4.06
N ARG A 190 -12.29 4.29 -3.23
CA ARG A 190 -13.42 3.39 -3.45
C ARG A 190 -14.14 3.08 -2.15
N CYS A 191 -15.42 2.81 -2.24
CA CYS A 191 -16.21 2.32 -1.12
C CYS A 191 -16.16 3.25 0.10
N LEU A 192 -16.76 4.43 -0.04
CA LEU A 192 -16.85 5.42 1.04
C LEU A 192 -17.79 4.94 2.15
N HIS A 193 -17.30 4.84 3.38
CA HIS A 193 -18.07 4.43 4.56
C HIS A 193 -17.90 5.42 5.70
N ASN A 194 -18.96 5.62 6.49
CA ASN A 194 -18.91 6.50 7.66
C ASN A 194 -18.62 5.69 8.94
N PRO A 195 -17.40 5.79 9.51
CA PRO A 195 -17.01 5.07 10.72
C PRO A 195 -17.52 5.73 12.00
N ALA A 196 -17.96 6.99 11.96
CA ALA A 196 -18.23 7.81 13.14
C ALA A 196 -17.09 7.84 14.18
N PHE A 197 -15.84 7.69 13.75
CA PHE A 197 -14.64 7.61 14.60
C PHE A 197 -14.25 8.98 15.11
N ASN A 198 -14.54 9.25 16.39
CA ASN A 198 -14.40 10.57 16.99
C ASN A 198 -13.05 10.73 17.71
N LYS A 199 -12.46 11.93 17.57
CA LYS A 199 -11.32 12.35 18.38
C LYS A 199 -11.80 12.97 19.68
N THR A 200 -11.58 12.28 20.79
CA THR A 200 -12.03 12.72 22.12
C THR A 200 -11.06 13.63 22.85
N SER A 201 -9.78 13.62 22.47
CA SER A 201 -8.78 14.47 23.10
C SER A 201 -8.99 15.95 22.78
N LYS A 202 -8.50 16.82 23.68
CA LYS A 202 -8.60 18.27 23.55
C LYS A 202 -7.82 18.77 22.33
N GLY A 203 -8.40 19.67 21.55
CA GLY A 203 -7.78 20.22 20.33
C GLY A 203 -8.07 19.39 19.07
N GLY A 204 -7.70 19.92 17.92
CA GLY A 204 -7.77 19.26 16.62
C GLY A 204 -6.65 18.24 16.40
N MET A 205 -6.56 17.70 15.19
CA MET A 205 -5.42 16.88 14.78
C MET A 205 -4.18 17.77 14.63
N ILE A 206 -3.08 17.36 15.23
CA ILE A 206 -1.79 18.03 15.04
C ILE A 206 -1.19 17.51 13.73
N GLY A 207 -0.88 18.42 12.83
CA GLY A 207 -0.37 18.09 11.49
C GLY A 207 -1.47 17.85 10.45
N SER A 208 -1.04 17.59 9.22
CA SER A 208 -1.94 17.40 8.05
C SER A 208 -2.51 16.00 7.95
N LYS A 209 -1.83 15.02 8.55
CA LYS A 209 -2.19 13.59 8.48
C LYS A 209 -1.70 12.81 9.69
N ARG A 210 -2.26 11.62 9.88
CA ARG A 210 -1.82 10.64 10.87
C ARG A 210 -2.05 9.22 10.39
N TYR A 211 -1.04 8.39 10.58
CA TYR A 211 -1.10 6.96 10.26
C TYR A 211 -1.55 6.15 11.47
N PHE A 212 -2.40 5.16 11.22
CA PHE A 212 -2.80 4.16 12.21
C PHE A 212 -2.48 2.77 11.69
N ASP A 213 -1.81 1.98 12.50
CA ASP A 213 -1.72 0.54 12.29
C ASP A 213 -3.03 -0.10 12.77
N ILE A 214 -3.74 -0.77 11.87
CA ILE A 214 -5.03 -1.40 12.13
C ILE A 214 -4.95 -2.92 12.14
N SER A 215 -3.75 -3.48 12.25
CA SER A 215 -3.52 -4.94 12.24
C SER A 215 -4.40 -5.68 13.26
N ASN A 216 -4.53 -5.14 14.48
CA ASN A 216 -5.36 -5.73 15.55
C ASN A 216 -6.85 -5.73 15.23
N LEU A 217 -7.30 -4.96 14.25
CA LEU A 217 -8.71 -4.95 13.85
C LEU A 217 -9.05 -6.08 12.89
N ASN A 218 -8.05 -6.72 12.28
CA ASN A 218 -8.21 -7.83 11.35
C ASN A 218 -9.33 -7.57 10.33
N THR A 219 -9.18 -6.50 9.53
CA THR A 219 -10.16 -6.06 8.54
C THR A 219 -9.65 -6.24 7.13
N LYS A 220 -10.53 -6.65 6.22
CA LYS A 220 -10.21 -6.85 4.79
C LYS A 220 -10.74 -5.74 3.90
N THR A 221 -11.80 -5.04 4.32
CA THR A 221 -12.49 -4.01 3.54
C THR A 221 -12.66 -2.72 4.32
N ALA A 222 -12.89 -1.61 3.61
CA ALA A 222 -13.20 -0.31 4.21
C ALA A 222 -14.51 -0.35 5.02
N GLU A 223 -15.48 -1.16 4.61
CA GLU A 223 -16.74 -1.34 5.33
C GLU A 223 -16.52 -2.00 6.70
N GLU A 224 -15.77 -3.11 6.73
CA GLU A 224 -15.43 -3.79 7.98
C GLU A 224 -14.65 -2.87 8.91
N LEU A 225 -13.68 -2.10 8.36
CA LEU A 225 -12.90 -1.14 9.13
C LEU A 225 -13.80 -0.06 9.72
N ALA A 226 -14.70 0.52 8.93
CA ALA A 226 -15.63 1.54 9.40
C ALA A 226 -16.52 1.01 10.53
N LYS A 227 -17.08 -0.19 10.41
CA LYS A 227 -17.87 -0.85 11.46
C LYS A 227 -17.08 -1.05 12.75
N LYS A 228 -15.83 -1.51 12.65
CA LYS A 228 -14.97 -1.75 13.83
C LYS A 228 -14.48 -0.46 14.50
N LEU A 229 -14.40 0.64 13.77
CA LEU A 229 -14.02 1.94 14.31
C LEU A 229 -15.21 2.71 14.92
N GLN A 230 -16.44 2.33 14.61
CA GLN A 230 -17.64 3.03 15.07
C GLN A 230 -17.75 3.16 16.58
N ASP A 231 -17.33 2.10 17.32
CA ASP A 231 -17.36 2.05 18.78
C ASP A 231 -16.03 2.46 19.41
N LYS A 232 -15.11 3.05 18.66
CA LYS A 232 -13.80 3.45 19.13
C LYS A 232 -13.65 4.96 19.09
N ALA A 233 -12.79 5.47 19.95
CA ALA A 233 -12.48 6.89 20.02
C ALA A 233 -10.96 7.12 19.86
N TRP A 234 -10.61 8.26 19.31
CA TRP A 234 -9.23 8.71 19.22
C TRP A 234 -8.90 9.70 20.34
N PRO A 235 -7.78 9.60 21.11
CA PRO A 235 -6.74 8.58 20.98
C PRO A 235 -7.27 7.22 21.39
N MET A 236 -6.94 6.23 20.58
CA MET A 236 -7.18 4.85 20.97
C MET A 236 -6.07 4.42 21.92
N ASP A 237 -6.35 3.42 22.74
CA ASP A 237 -5.34 2.75 23.54
C ASP A 237 -4.12 2.43 22.69
N SER A 238 -2.95 2.50 23.28
CA SER A 238 -1.62 2.50 22.65
C SER A 238 -1.34 1.45 21.56
N ALA A 239 -2.24 0.51 21.35
CA ALA A 239 -2.17 -0.55 20.34
C ALA A 239 -2.47 -0.10 18.90
N LEU A 240 -2.99 1.11 18.67
CA LEU A 240 -3.31 1.66 17.34
C LEU A 240 -2.51 2.92 16.97
N VAL A 241 -1.55 3.29 17.80
CA VAL A 241 -0.69 4.45 17.56
C VAL A 241 0.76 3.99 17.69
N LYS A 242 1.42 3.80 16.59
CA LYS A 242 2.89 3.84 16.52
C LYS A 242 3.31 5.13 15.87
#